data_607e70e5723b9fea384803a255933f80
#
_entry.id   607e70e5723b9fea384803a255933f80
#
_cell.length_a   1.000
_cell.length_b   1.000
_cell.length_c   1.000
_cell.angle_alpha   90.00
_cell.angle_beta   90.00
_cell.angle_gamma   90.00
#
_symmetry.space_group_name_H-M   'P 1'
#
loop_
_entity.id
_entity.type
_entity.pdbx_description
1 polymer ?
#
loop_
_entity_poly.entity_id
_entity_poly.type
_entity_poly.pdbx_seq_one_letter_code
_entity_poly.pdbx_strand_id
1 'polypeptide(L)'
;MLSKVLDIRVAASVCVTTVGILLSSTSFAADEGEKLAFKHHCVTCHGYEGKSNASRYPNLAGQNAPYLASRLKYFRSEEEPGNQMNAQAVLLTDDEIDLLAEYFSKQPN
;
A
#
# COMPACT_ATOMS: atom_id res chain seq x y z
N MET A 1 77.60 0.57 6.81
CA MET A 1 76.73 1.65 6.35
C MET A 1 75.29 1.18 6.47
N LEU A 2 74.60 1.76 7.41
CA LEU A 2 73.24 1.36 7.77
C LEU A 2 72.21 2.10 6.92
N SER A 3 71.55 1.39 6.03
CA SER A 3 70.37 1.92 5.36
C SER A 3 69.15 1.77 6.28
N LYS A 4 68.66 2.84 6.80
CA LYS A 4 67.38 2.88 7.49
C LYS A 4 66.29 2.77 6.49
N VAL A 5 65.64 1.59 6.44
CA VAL A 5 64.38 1.43 5.73
C VAL A 5 63.31 2.11 6.55
N LEU A 6 62.74 3.15 6.01
CA LEU A 6 61.65 3.89 6.62
C LEU A 6 60.35 3.09 6.38
N ASP A 7 59.86 2.43 7.42
CA ASP A 7 58.55 1.77 7.39
C ASP A 7 57.45 2.84 7.43
N ILE A 8 56.91 3.14 6.27
CA ILE A 8 55.70 3.96 6.18
C ILE A 8 54.53 3.01 6.35
N ARG A 9 54.06 2.88 7.56
CA ARG A 9 52.77 2.23 7.82
C ARG A 9 51.66 3.19 7.45
N VAL A 10 51.17 3.06 6.25
CA VAL A 10 49.95 3.72 5.83
C VAL A 10 48.78 2.98 6.48
N ALA A 11 48.29 3.49 7.59
CA ALA A 11 47.03 3.04 8.15
C ALA A 11 45.90 3.58 7.29
N ALA A 12 45.47 2.79 6.31
CA ALA A 12 44.26 3.08 5.58
C ALA A 12 43.07 2.79 6.50
N SER A 13 42.57 3.83 7.12
CA SER A 13 41.30 3.81 7.84
C SER A 13 40.20 3.78 6.76
N VAL A 14 39.76 2.57 6.40
CA VAL A 14 38.59 2.40 5.55
C VAL A 14 37.36 2.65 6.41
N CYS A 15 36.89 3.90 6.38
CA CYS A 15 35.60 4.25 6.93
C CYS A 15 34.51 3.68 5.97
N VAL A 16 34.07 2.44 6.24
CA VAL A 16 32.92 1.86 5.54
C VAL A 16 31.68 2.51 6.10
N THR A 17 31.26 3.60 5.47
CA THR A 17 29.92 4.15 5.67
C THR A 17 28.95 3.21 4.98
N THR A 18 28.36 2.31 5.75
CA THR A 18 27.19 1.54 5.31
C THR A 18 26.02 2.52 5.18
N VAL A 19 25.85 3.03 3.96
CA VAL A 19 24.61 3.72 3.58
C VAL A 19 23.52 2.65 3.56
N GLY A 20 22.76 2.59 4.64
CA GLY A 20 21.54 1.76 4.70
C GLY A 20 20.55 2.30 3.68
N ILE A 21 20.42 1.59 2.56
CA ILE A 21 19.35 1.83 1.60
C ILE A 21 18.08 1.30 2.26
N LEU A 22 17.34 2.20 2.92
CA LEU A 22 15.95 1.96 3.32
C LEU A 22 15.13 1.92 2.03
N LEU A 23 14.98 0.74 1.47
CA LEU A 23 14.06 0.49 0.37
C LEU A 23 12.65 0.78 0.88
N SER A 24 12.08 1.90 0.43
CA SER A 24 10.72 2.29 0.74
C SER A 24 9.75 1.34 0.04
N SER A 25 9.40 0.26 0.71
CA SER A 25 8.40 -0.72 0.24
C SER A 25 6.99 -0.15 0.14
N THR A 26 6.76 1.05 0.68
CA THR A 26 5.45 1.70 0.75
C THR A 26 4.92 2.19 -0.60
N SER A 27 5.80 2.56 -1.53
CA SER A 27 5.36 3.04 -2.86
C SER A 27 4.77 1.93 -3.71
N PHE A 28 5.25 0.70 -3.58
CA PHE A 28 4.80 -0.42 -4.39
C PHE A 28 3.37 -0.87 -4.03
N ALA A 29 3.06 -0.92 -2.74
CA ALA A 29 1.73 -1.32 -2.26
C ALA A 29 0.65 -0.28 -2.63
N ALA A 30 0.98 1.02 -2.62
CA ALA A 30 0.07 2.09 -3.01
C ALA A 30 -0.28 2.01 -4.51
N ASP A 31 0.71 1.77 -5.37
CA ASP A 31 0.53 1.61 -6.81
C ASP A 31 -0.32 0.37 -7.15
N GLU A 32 -0.10 -0.74 -6.44
CA GLU A 32 -0.86 -1.96 -6.63
C GLU A 32 -2.32 -1.81 -6.17
N GLY A 33 -2.56 -1.16 -5.03
CA GLY A 33 -3.91 -0.87 -4.54
C GLY A 33 -4.70 0.02 -5.49
N GLU A 34 -4.06 1.01 -6.12
CA GLU A 34 -4.69 1.86 -7.14
C GLU A 34 -5.09 1.02 -8.37
N LYS A 35 -4.19 0.20 -8.90
CA LYS A 35 -4.48 -0.70 -10.03
C LYS A 35 -5.66 -1.63 -9.73
N LEU A 36 -5.71 -2.18 -8.53
CA LEU A 36 -6.82 -3.02 -8.08
C LEU A 36 -8.14 -2.24 -8.00
N ALA A 37 -8.12 -0.99 -7.53
CA ALA A 37 -9.29 -0.14 -7.48
C ALA A 37 -9.88 0.13 -8.87
N PHE A 38 -9.05 0.27 -9.90
CA PHE A 38 -9.50 0.35 -11.29
C PHE A 38 -9.94 -1.01 -11.84
N LYS A 39 -9.15 -2.05 -11.62
CA LYS A 39 -9.44 -3.41 -12.10
C LYS A 39 -10.81 -3.92 -11.63
N HIS A 40 -11.14 -3.67 -10.37
CA HIS A 40 -12.39 -4.08 -9.74
C HIS A 40 -13.49 -3.01 -9.79
N HIS A 41 -13.31 -1.95 -10.57
CA HIS A 41 -14.29 -0.87 -10.78
C HIS A 41 -14.74 -0.13 -9.52
N CYS A 42 -13.96 -0.16 -8.45
CA CYS A 42 -14.26 0.58 -7.20
C CYS A 42 -14.44 2.08 -7.47
N VAL A 43 -13.58 2.64 -8.33
CA VAL A 43 -13.57 4.06 -8.68
C VAL A 43 -14.85 4.51 -9.42
N THR A 44 -15.55 3.60 -10.08
CA THR A 44 -16.79 3.92 -10.82
C THR A 44 -17.88 4.44 -9.89
N CYS A 45 -17.99 3.89 -8.70
CA CYS A 45 -18.99 4.28 -7.72
C CYS A 45 -18.41 5.15 -6.60
N HIS A 46 -17.25 4.77 -6.06
CA HIS A 46 -16.62 5.46 -4.93
C HIS A 46 -15.74 6.65 -5.32
N GLY A 47 -15.58 6.90 -6.62
CA GLY A 47 -14.77 7.99 -7.14
C GLY A 47 -13.28 7.70 -7.15
N TYR A 48 -12.54 8.51 -7.90
CA TYR A 48 -11.09 8.47 -7.89
C TYR A 48 -10.57 8.74 -6.47
N GLU A 49 -9.58 7.97 -6.05
CA GLU A 49 -9.04 8.01 -4.68
C GLU A 49 -10.08 7.77 -3.57
N GLY A 50 -11.26 7.25 -3.90
CA GLY A 50 -12.32 7.02 -2.91
C GLY A 50 -13.10 8.27 -2.51
N LYS A 51 -13.09 9.31 -3.35
CA LYS A 51 -13.88 10.54 -3.19
C LYS A 51 -15.12 10.45 -4.07
N SER A 52 -16.22 10.01 -3.49
CA SER A 52 -17.47 9.82 -4.21
C SER A 52 -18.10 11.15 -4.64
N ASN A 53 -18.64 11.15 -5.86
CA ASN A 53 -19.44 12.28 -6.38
C ASN A 53 -20.94 12.09 -6.19
N ALA A 54 -21.37 10.98 -5.62
CA ALA A 54 -22.78 10.64 -5.43
C ALA A 54 -23.06 10.27 -3.98
N SER A 55 -24.05 10.90 -3.37
CA SER A 55 -24.40 10.74 -1.96
C SER A 55 -24.76 9.30 -1.55
N ARG A 56 -25.20 8.48 -2.51
CA ARG A 56 -25.53 7.08 -2.26
C ARG A 56 -24.32 6.15 -2.14
N TYR A 57 -23.15 6.60 -2.57
CA TYR A 57 -21.91 5.84 -2.47
C TYR A 57 -21.00 6.49 -1.42
N PRO A 58 -20.55 5.77 -0.41
CA PRO A 58 -19.72 6.35 0.63
C PRO A 58 -18.32 6.72 0.12
N ASN A 59 -17.74 7.76 0.71
CA ASN A 59 -16.32 8.03 0.58
C ASN A 59 -15.50 6.94 1.27
N LEU A 60 -14.42 6.54 0.62
CA LEU A 60 -13.46 5.57 1.16
C LEU A 60 -12.15 6.24 1.57
N ALA A 61 -11.86 7.42 1.00
CA ALA A 61 -10.64 8.19 1.26
C ALA A 61 -10.44 8.46 2.76
N GLY A 62 -9.26 8.13 3.27
CA GLY A 62 -8.89 8.35 4.66
C GLY A 62 -9.62 7.47 5.69
N GLN A 63 -10.39 6.49 5.25
CA GLN A 63 -11.05 5.55 6.16
C GLN A 63 -10.04 4.57 6.75
N ASN A 64 -10.33 4.05 7.93
CA ASN A 64 -9.48 3.09 8.62
C ASN A 64 -9.31 1.79 7.82
N ALA A 65 -8.06 1.37 7.53
CA ALA A 65 -7.79 0.19 6.70
C ALA A 65 -8.36 -1.11 7.27
N PRO A 66 -8.23 -1.46 8.56
CA PRO A 66 -8.88 -2.63 9.14
C PRO A 66 -10.41 -2.60 9.00
N TYR A 67 -11.03 -1.42 9.11
CA TYR A 67 -12.46 -1.27 8.88
C TYR A 67 -12.83 -1.56 7.44
N LEU A 68 -12.12 -0.97 6.46
CA LEU A 68 -12.37 -1.23 5.04
C LEU A 68 -12.19 -2.71 4.69
N ALA A 69 -11.14 -3.34 5.19
CA ALA A 69 -10.90 -4.77 4.97
C ALA A 69 -12.03 -5.63 5.54
N SER A 70 -12.48 -5.35 6.75
CA SER A 70 -13.59 -6.07 7.37
C SER A 70 -14.89 -5.90 6.60
N ARG A 71 -15.18 -4.70 6.07
CA ARG A 71 -16.37 -4.44 5.27
C ARG A 71 -16.34 -5.18 3.93
N LEU A 72 -15.18 -5.22 3.25
CA LEU A 72 -15.03 -5.99 2.01
C LEU A 72 -15.22 -7.50 2.24
N LYS A 73 -14.67 -8.05 3.32
CA LYS A 73 -14.87 -9.46 3.71
C LYS A 73 -16.34 -9.74 4.02
N TYR A 74 -17.01 -8.84 4.72
CA TYR A 74 -18.45 -8.91 5.03
C TYR A 74 -19.30 -8.98 3.75
N PHE A 75 -19.05 -8.10 2.78
CA PHE A 75 -19.77 -8.11 1.52
C PHE A 75 -19.42 -9.33 0.66
N ARG A 76 -18.17 -9.78 0.68
CA ARG A 76 -17.75 -10.99 -0.05
C ARG A 76 -18.45 -12.26 0.45
N SER A 77 -18.67 -12.36 1.77
CA SER A 77 -19.39 -13.49 2.38
C SER A 77 -20.91 -13.37 2.34
N GLU A 78 -21.43 -12.31 1.69
CA GLU A 78 -22.88 -12.08 1.52
C GLU A 78 -23.66 -12.03 2.83
N GLU A 79 -23.04 -11.54 3.92
CA GLU A 79 -23.71 -11.39 5.21
C GLU A 79 -24.88 -10.38 5.17
N GLU A 80 -24.90 -9.53 4.15
CA GLU A 80 -26.02 -8.65 3.81
C GLU A 80 -26.53 -8.98 2.40
N PRO A 81 -27.41 -9.98 2.23
CA PRO A 81 -27.89 -10.41 0.92
C PRO A 81 -28.58 -9.28 0.14
N GLY A 82 -28.27 -9.20 -1.17
CA GLY A 82 -28.86 -8.20 -2.05
C GLY A 82 -28.17 -6.83 -2.01
N ASN A 83 -27.08 -6.68 -1.24
CA ASN A 83 -26.27 -5.48 -1.28
C ASN A 83 -25.46 -5.43 -2.59
N GLN A 84 -25.42 -4.27 -3.23
CA GLN A 84 -24.67 -4.06 -4.48
C GLN A 84 -23.18 -4.41 -4.35
N MET A 85 -22.61 -4.18 -3.15
CA MET A 85 -21.21 -4.49 -2.87
C MET A 85 -20.89 -5.99 -2.86
N ASN A 86 -21.87 -6.87 -2.68
CA ASN A 86 -21.64 -8.32 -2.73
C ASN A 86 -21.05 -8.73 -4.08
N ALA A 87 -21.64 -8.25 -5.18
CA ALA A 87 -21.16 -8.52 -6.54
C ALA A 87 -19.77 -7.92 -6.80
N GLN A 88 -19.44 -6.81 -6.16
CA GLN A 88 -18.13 -6.15 -6.30
C GLN A 88 -17.03 -6.87 -5.49
N ALA A 89 -17.38 -7.45 -4.34
CA ALA A 89 -16.41 -8.06 -3.42
C ALA A 89 -16.21 -9.57 -3.65
N VAL A 90 -17.13 -10.25 -4.31
CA VAL A 90 -17.16 -11.73 -4.39
C VAL A 90 -15.89 -12.35 -4.97
N LEU A 91 -15.22 -11.68 -5.90
CA LEU A 91 -14.01 -12.18 -6.56
C LEU A 91 -12.71 -11.70 -5.92
N LEU A 92 -12.77 -10.87 -4.86
CA LEU A 92 -11.59 -10.35 -4.20
C LEU A 92 -10.91 -11.43 -3.37
N THR A 93 -9.60 -11.57 -3.50
CA THR A 93 -8.78 -12.36 -2.58
C THR A 93 -8.52 -11.57 -1.28
N ASP A 94 -8.05 -12.25 -0.23
CA ASP A 94 -7.68 -11.58 1.02
C ASP A 94 -6.57 -10.55 0.80
N ASP A 95 -5.56 -10.88 -0.01
CA ASP A 95 -4.46 -9.98 -0.35
C ASP A 95 -4.95 -8.73 -1.12
N GLU A 96 -5.85 -8.91 -2.09
CA GLU A 96 -6.47 -7.79 -2.81
C GLU A 96 -7.31 -6.90 -1.89
N ILE A 97 -8.04 -7.48 -0.95
CA ILE A 97 -8.80 -6.74 0.07
C ILE A 97 -7.86 -5.88 0.93
N ASP A 98 -6.76 -6.45 1.39
CA ASP A 98 -5.82 -5.73 2.25
C ASP A 98 -5.12 -4.59 1.48
N LEU A 99 -4.73 -4.82 0.22
CA LEU A 99 -4.14 -3.79 -0.65
C LEU A 99 -5.13 -2.66 -0.97
N LEU A 100 -6.39 -2.98 -1.26
CA LEU A 100 -7.44 -1.98 -1.49
C LEU A 100 -7.73 -1.15 -0.23
N ALA A 101 -7.84 -1.81 0.92
CA ALA A 101 -8.06 -1.15 2.20
C ALA A 101 -6.91 -0.18 2.54
N GLU A 102 -5.67 -0.62 2.34
CA GLU A 102 -4.48 0.20 2.56
C GLU A 102 -4.44 1.39 1.60
N TYR A 103 -4.72 1.19 0.33
CA TYR A 103 -4.76 2.24 -0.68
C TYR A 103 -5.76 3.34 -0.32
N PHE A 104 -7.02 2.99 -0.09
CA PHE A 104 -8.04 3.98 0.22
C PHE A 104 -7.83 4.67 1.57
N SER A 105 -7.28 3.97 2.56
CA SER A 105 -7.00 4.56 3.88
C SER A 105 -5.98 5.69 3.84
N LYS A 106 -5.08 5.66 2.87
CA LYS A 106 -4.02 6.67 2.69
C LYS A 106 -4.43 7.84 1.82
N GLN A 107 -5.60 7.78 1.20
CA GLN A 107 -6.05 8.89 0.37
C GLN A 107 -6.48 10.07 1.23
N PRO A 108 -6.18 11.31 0.80
CA PRO A 108 -6.60 12.50 1.53
C PRO A 108 -8.12 12.67 1.46
N ASN A 109 -8.77 12.94 2.59
CA ASN A 109 -10.21 13.27 2.70
C ASN A 109 -10.46 14.75 2.60
#